data_f53af49cf86b32179fc49245db8d5ba9
#
_entry.id   f53af49cf86b32179fc49245db8d5ba9
#
_cell.length_a   1.000
_cell.length_b   1.000
_cell.length_c   1.000
_cell.angle_alpha   90.00
_cell.angle_beta   90.00
_cell.angle_gamma   90.00
#
_symmetry.space_group_name_H-M   'P 1'
#
loop_
_entity.id
_entity.type
_entity.pdbx_description
1 polymer ?
#
loop_
_entity_poly.entity_id
_entity_poly.type
_entity_poly.pdbx_seq_one_letter_code
_entity_poly.pdbx_strand_id
1 'polypeptide(L)'
;MKRFLAILLAAVLCMSLAACGKPAASSAPTDAPAVDPSAEGEHLSGTVEYWSSWSETEPQADVITRAAEEFMQMHPDVKINITWNGRDLRKMIIPALESGTRIDCFDHNADTVTSLWSDYIMDLTPFYQEVYPTTNGKTFEESTMPAFVALAEKLGNGKKYILPYAPQALLWNYNRDIFEKAGVTAPPETWEAFLDTCEKIKAAGFTPITTDDAYAVNIYGYYLAKLKGDDWLFELVNDSTKRMWDDPACLEAAKAIQELADKGYYAANVASNKFPSAQQEMVIDEQIAMYLNGTWLPNEVKDTAREDFRWGQFAFPTVPNGVDGPEAGAYSSTGLAINKDCDPETAKAAFSFFVFLTTGKWDRIYAEETQSIPMDSANAWPASLADAEKIIPTYTTRYYSQTAIRMNNDVLPVIQSGIINLISGSIDAETFIAEMKK
;
A
#
# COMPACT_ATOMS: atom_id res chain seq x y z
N MET A 1 -32.29 1.61 53.17
CA MET A 1 -32.57 2.52 54.32
C MET A 1 -31.50 3.60 54.34
N LYS A 2 -31.97 4.79 54.02
CA LYS A 2 -31.80 6.06 54.78
C LYS A 2 -30.34 6.48 54.88
N ARG A 3 -29.96 7.54 54.20
CA ARG A 3 -30.23 8.96 54.42
C ARG A 3 -28.98 9.69 54.94
N PHE A 4 -28.59 10.72 54.24
CA PHE A 4 -28.44 12.16 54.59
C PHE A 4 -27.13 12.52 55.32
N LEU A 5 -26.50 13.60 55.20
CA LEU A 5 -26.71 15.00 54.74
C LEU A 5 -25.41 15.72 55.00
N ALA A 6 -24.86 16.47 54.17
CA ALA A 6 -24.97 17.90 53.90
C ALA A 6 -24.00 18.82 54.68
N ILE A 7 -23.29 19.66 53.92
CA ILE A 7 -23.18 21.15 54.02
C ILE A 7 -22.34 21.75 55.16
N LEU A 8 -21.35 22.60 54.84
CA LEU A 8 -21.19 24.06 55.04
C LEU A 8 -19.71 24.46 54.86
N LEU A 9 -19.38 25.24 53.88
CA LEU A 9 -19.20 26.70 53.82
C LEU A 9 -18.43 27.34 54.97
N ALA A 10 -17.26 27.94 54.68
CA ALA A 10 -16.94 29.31 55.03
C ALA A 10 -15.60 29.78 54.44
N ALA A 11 -15.65 30.87 53.76
CA ALA A 11 -14.52 31.68 53.30
C ALA A 11 -13.94 32.50 54.47
N VAL A 12 -12.63 32.72 54.51
CA VAL A 12 -12.02 33.95 55.03
C VAL A 12 -10.74 34.28 54.29
N LEU A 13 -10.70 35.49 53.83
CA LEU A 13 -9.64 36.28 53.22
C LEU A 13 -8.56 36.61 54.25
N CYS A 14 -7.27 36.65 53.91
CA CYS A 14 -6.41 37.84 54.10
C CYS A 14 -4.96 37.60 53.67
N MET A 15 -4.46 38.60 52.98
CA MET A 15 -3.14 38.99 52.52
C MET A 15 -1.96 38.73 53.48
N SER A 16 -0.78 38.38 52.94
CA SER A 16 0.34 39.34 52.82
C SER A 16 1.71 38.64 52.52
N LEU A 17 2.40 39.19 51.52
CA LEU A 17 3.83 39.50 51.39
C LEU A 17 4.91 38.41 51.31
N ALA A 18 5.40 38.32 50.07
CA ALA A 18 6.79 38.36 49.59
C ALA A 18 7.91 37.58 50.29
N ALA A 19 8.48 36.64 49.56
CA ALA A 19 9.96 36.48 49.47
C ALA A 19 10.33 35.63 48.24
N CYS A 20 11.36 36.04 47.51
CA CYS A 20 11.92 35.49 46.32
C CYS A 20 12.41 34.04 46.44
N GLY A 21 12.06 33.21 45.45
CA GLY A 21 12.70 31.94 45.19
C GLY A 21 12.24 31.42 43.82
N LYS A 22 13.14 31.51 42.80
CA LYS A 22 12.87 30.94 41.47
C LYS A 22 12.83 29.41 41.54
N PRO A 23 11.79 28.76 41.06
CA PRO A 23 11.87 27.40 40.54
C PRO A 23 11.99 27.45 39.02
N ALA A 24 12.76 26.50 38.49
CA ALA A 24 12.98 26.25 37.06
C ALA A 24 11.65 26.04 36.32
N ALA A 25 11.52 26.70 35.18
CA ALA A 25 10.40 26.55 34.28
C ALA A 25 10.42 25.15 33.63
N SER A 26 9.37 24.38 33.92
CA SER A 26 8.95 23.25 33.07
C SER A 26 8.44 23.84 31.77
N SER A 27 9.08 23.51 30.66
CA SER A 27 8.64 23.86 29.32
C SER A 27 7.35 23.11 29.00
N ALA A 28 6.25 23.85 28.89
CA ALA A 28 5.04 23.40 28.24
C ALA A 28 5.31 23.19 26.74
N PRO A 29 4.60 22.28 26.05
CA PRO A 29 4.76 22.11 24.61
C PRO A 29 4.38 23.42 23.91
N THR A 30 5.27 23.88 23.06
CA THR A 30 5.06 25.06 22.21
C THR A 30 3.95 24.76 21.24
N ASP A 31 2.87 25.52 21.29
CA ASP A 31 1.83 25.52 20.25
C ASP A 31 2.49 25.73 18.88
N ALA A 32 2.06 24.94 17.90
CA ALA A 32 2.43 25.15 16.52
C ALA A 32 2.10 26.60 16.11
N PRO A 33 2.93 27.26 15.29
CA PRO A 33 2.65 28.62 14.87
C PRO A 33 1.31 28.64 14.14
N ALA A 34 0.43 29.56 14.56
CA ALA A 34 -0.81 29.84 13.88
C ALA A 34 -0.48 30.24 12.43
N VAL A 35 -1.07 29.53 11.47
CA VAL A 35 -0.99 29.88 10.05
C VAL A 35 -1.60 31.29 9.90
N ASP A 36 -0.82 32.21 9.35
CA ASP A 36 -1.28 33.58 9.07
C ASP A 36 -2.35 33.51 7.93
N PRO A 37 -3.60 33.90 8.18
CA PRO A 37 -4.64 33.85 7.17
C PRO A 37 -4.49 34.91 6.04
N SER A 38 -3.38 35.65 6.01
CA SER A 38 -3.10 36.70 5.05
C SER A 38 -2.22 36.28 3.86
N ALA A 39 -1.84 35.02 3.70
CA ALA A 39 -1.44 34.52 2.41
C ALA A 39 -2.72 34.49 1.55
N GLU A 40 -2.86 35.43 0.61
CA GLU A 40 -3.92 35.41 -0.42
C GLU A 40 -3.80 34.08 -1.18
N GLY A 41 -4.44 33.04 -0.60
CA GLY A 41 -4.55 31.73 -1.20
C GLY A 41 -5.37 31.92 -2.49
N GLU A 42 -4.87 31.37 -3.57
CA GLU A 42 -5.54 31.38 -4.86
C GLU A 42 -7.00 30.95 -4.70
N HIS A 43 -7.93 31.74 -5.23
CA HIS A 43 -9.37 31.49 -5.14
C HIS A 43 -9.70 30.24 -5.96
N LEU A 44 -10.07 29.16 -5.30
CA LEU A 44 -10.53 27.93 -5.93
C LEU A 44 -12.05 27.94 -6.05
N SER A 45 -12.57 27.45 -7.17
CA SER A 45 -14.01 27.33 -7.42
C SER A 45 -14.33 26.14 -8.31
N GLY A 46 -15.59 25.75 -8.35
CA GLY A 46 -16.11 24.70 -9.23
C GLY A 46 -16.72 23.51 -8.49
N THR A 47 -17.39 22.66 -9.26
CA THR A 47 -17.94 21.39 -8.75
C THR A 47 -17.13 20.25 -9.33
N VAL A 48 -16.50 19.47 -8.47
CA VAL A 48 -15.68 18.30 -8.80
C VAL A 48 -16.53 17.04 -8.66
N GLU A 49 -16.74 16.33 -9.77
CA GLU A 49 -17.35 14.99 -9.78
C GLU A 49 -16.25 13.94 -9.72
N TYR A 50 -16.04 13.38 -8.53
CA TYR A 50 -14.99 12.40 -8.24
C TYR A 50 -15.54 10.98 -8.14
N TRP A 51 -15.05 10.08 -8.98
CA TRP A 51 -15.36 8.65 -8.95
C TRP A 51 -14.22 7.86 -8.35
N SER A 52 -14.46 7.24 -7.19
CA SER A 52 -13.45 6.49 -6.45
C SER A 52 -13.60 4.98 -6.60
N SER A 53 -12.45 4.30 -6.63
CA SER A 53 -12.35 2.84 -6.58
C SER A 53 -12.42 2.26 -5.16
N TRP A 54 -12.52 3.11 -4.15
CA TRP A 54 -12.83 2.68 -2.78
C TRP A 54 -14.31 2.39 -2.63
N SER A 55 -14.65 1.51 -1.69
CA SER A 55 -16.03 1.29 -1.25
C SER A 55 -16.32 2.23 -0.09
N GLU A 56 -17.57 2.69 0.02
CA GLU A 56 -18.00 3.64 1.06
C GLU A 56 -17.73 3.15 2.49
N THR A 57 -17.64 1.83 2.68
CA THR A 57 -17.41 1.19 3.99
C THR A 57 -15.93 1.00 4.34
N GLU A 58 -15.02 1.34 3.43
CA GLU A 58 -13.58 1.23 3.67
C GLU A 58 -13.07 2.44 4.48
N PRO A 59 -12.07 2.26 5.38
CA PRO A 59 -11.51 3.36 6.18
C PRO A 59 -10.99 4.53 5.32
N GLN A 60 -10.48 4.23 4.12
CA GLN A 60 -10.03 5.22 3.16
C GLN A 60 -11.14 6.19 2.76
N ALA A 61 -12.35 5.66 2.54
CA ALA A 61 -13.51 6.49 2.16
C ALA A 61 -13.91 7.45 3.28
N ASP A 62 -13.85 7.01 4.54
CA ASP A 62 -14.14 7.88 5.68
C ASP A 62 -13.13 9.04 5.77
N VAL A 63 -11.83 8.76 5.68
CA VAL A 63 -10.80 9.81 5.73
C VAL A 63 -10.92 10.79 4.56
N ILE A 64 -11.13 10.29 3.34
CA ILE A 64 -11.30 11.14 2.14
C ILE A 64 -12.54 12.02 2.29
N THR A 65 -13.65 11.49 2.81
CA THR A 65 -14.89 12.25 3.05
C THR A 65 -14.65 13.41 4.02
N ARG A 66 -14.03 13.14 5.18
CA ARG A 66 -13.73 14.17 6.19
C ARG A 66 -12.74 15.23 5.65
N ALA A 67 -11.75 14.82 4.87
CA ALA A 67 -10.83 15.75 4.23
C ALA A 67 -11.55 16.63 3.20
N ALA A 68 -12.47 16.07 2.40
CA ALA A 68 -13.27 16.83 1.44
C ALA A 68 -14.20 17.83 2.13
N GLU A 69 -14.82 17.45 3.24
CA GLU A 69 -15.65 18.35 4.04
C GLU A 69 -14.85 19.54 4.60
N GLU A 70 -13.65 19.30 5.16
CA GLU A 70 -12.79 20.38 5.66
C GLU A 70 -12.30 21.26 4.51
N PHE A 71 -11.91 20.66 3.38
CA PHE A 71 -11.48 21.40 2.20
C PHE A 71 -12.58 22.33 1.66
N MET A 72 -13.83 21.85 1.55
CA MET A 72 -14.98 22.67 1.14
C MET A 72 -15.32 23.78 2.15
N GLN A 73 -15.07 23.59 3.45
CA GLN A 73 -15.21 24.66 4.45
C GLN A 73 -14.16 25.77 4.26
N MET A 74 -12.94 25.39 3.86
CA MET A 74 -11.86 26.34 3.57
C MET A 74 -12.05 27.04 2.22
N HIS A 75 -12.72 26.41 1.26
CA HIS A 75 -12.96 26.88 -0.10
C HIS A 75 -14.47 26.84 -0.44
N PRO A 76 -15.27 27.82 0.06
CA PRO A 76 -16.74 27.77 -0.03
C PRO A 76 -17.30 27.72 -1.46
N ASP A 77 -16.53 28.16 -2.46
CA ASP A 77 -16.90 28.13 -3.87
C ASP A 77 -16.55 26.81 -4.57
N VAL A 78 -15.92 25.86 -3.83
CA VAL A 78 -15.65 24.49 -4.29
C VAL A 78 -16.69 23.53 -3.73
N LYS A 79 -17.21 22.66 -4.61
CA LYS A 79 -18.04 21.52 -4.22
C LYS A 79 -17.40 20.23 -4.71
N ILE A 80 -17.27 19.24 -3.83
CA ILE A 80 -16.73 17.91 -4.17
C ILE A 80 -17.85 16.90 -3.97
N ASN A 81 -18.26 16.21 -5.03
CA ASN A 81 -19.20 15.12 -5.02
C ASN A 81 -18.42 13.81 -5.24
N ILE A 82 -18.47 12.90 -4.29
CA ILE A 82 -17.76 11.63 -4.38
C ILE A 82 -18.74 10.50 -4.66
N THR A 83 -18.42 9.67 -5.67
CA THR A 83 -19.15 8.44 -5.96
C THR A 83 -18.24 7.24 -5.64
N TRP A 84 -18.66 6.45 -4.68
CA TRP A 84 -17.94 5.26 -4.23
C TRP A 84 -18.33 4.05 -5.07
N ASN A 85 -17.50 3.68 -6.05
CA ASN A 85 -17.81 2.60 -7.00
C ASN A 85 -17.21 1.24 -6.61
N GLY A 86 -16.29 1.25 -5.64
CA GLY A 86 -15.53 0.05 -5.33
C GLY A 86 -14.68 -0.40 -6.53
N ARG A 87 -14.24 -1.64 -6.51
CA ARG A 87 -13.36 -2.21 -7.56
C ARG A 87 -14.06 -2.38 -8.92
N ASP A 88 -15.38 -2.27 -8.97
CA ASP A 88 -16.15 -2.30 -10.23
C ASP A 88 -15.93 -1.06 -11.09
N LEU A 89 -15.40 0.05 -10.54
CA LEU A 89 -14.98 1.22 -11.30
C LEU A 89 -14.14 0.83 -12.54
N ARG A 90 -13.29 -0.19 -12.41
CA ARG A 90 -12.46 -0.68 -13.52
C ARG A 90 -13.26 -1.02 -14.79
N LYS A 91 -14.49 -1.50 -14.63
CA LYS A 91 -15.38 -1.89 -15.73
C LYS A 91 -16.29 -0.76 -16.16
N MET A 92 -16.56 0.19 -15.25
CA MET A 92 -17.59 1.21 -15.43
C MET A 92 -17.06 2.49 -16.03
N ILE A 93 -15.80 2.86 -15.77
CA ILE A 93 -15.27 4.20 -16.06
C ILE A 93 -15.31 4.54 -17.56
N ILE A 94 -14.80 3.65 -18.43
CA ILE A 94 -14.72 3.93 -19.87
C ILE A 94 -16.12 4.06 -20.50
N PRO A 95 -17.06 3.11 -20.29
CA PRO A 95 -18.43 3.27 -20.78
C PRO A 95 -19.10 4.56 -20.27
N ALA A 96 -18.85 4.97 -19.02
CA ALA A 96 -19.41 6.20 -18.46
C ALA A 96 -18.84 7.44 -19.15
N LEU A 97 -17.52 7.53 -19.33
CA LEU A 97 -16.87 8.62 -20.05
C LEU A 97 -17.36 8.70 -21.52
N GLU A 98 -17.42 7.58 -22.21
CA GLU A 98 -17.89 7.51 -23.61
C GLU A 98 -19.37 7.87 -23.77
N SER A 99 -20.19 7.62 -22.74
CA SER A 99 -21.61 8.03 -22.73
C SER A 99 -21.81 9.53 -22.42
N GLY A 100 -20.72 10.26 -22.12
CA GLY A 100 -20.79 11.68 -21.76
C GLY A 100 -21.18 11.92 -20.30
N THR A 101 -21.06 10.94 -19.43
CA THR A 101 -21.20 11.15 -17.98
C THR A 101 -20.10 12.12 -17.52
N ARG A 102 -20.49 13.18 -16.80
CA ARG A 102 -19.52 14.11 -16.24
C ARG A 102 -18.76 13.44 -15.10
N ILE A 103 -17.48 13.24 -15.30
CA ILE A 103 -16.53 12.73 -14.31
C ILE A 103 -15.28 13.58 -14.46
N ASP A 104 -14.99 14.39 -13.45
CA ASP A 104 -13.88 15.36 -13.51
C ASP A 104 -12.57 14.70 -13.06
N CYS A 105 -12.63 13.81 -12.06
CA CYS A 105 -11.49 13.01 -11.65
C CYS A 105 -11.91 11.59 -11.18
N PHE A 106 -10.97 10.67 -11.23
CA PHE A 106 -11.20 9.29 -10.85
C PHE A 106 -9.89 8.63 -10.40
N ASP A 107 -10.00 7.58 -9.62
CA ASP A 107 -8.85 6.83 -9.13
C ASP A 107 -8.94 5.34 -9.39
N HIS A 108 -7.80 4.70 -9.45
CA HIS A 108 -7.61 3.26 -9.40
C HIS A 108 -6.13 2.95 -9.19
N ASN A 109 -5.75 1.67 -9.17
CA ASN A 109 -4.33 1.29 -9.22
C ASN A 109 -3.60 2.05 -10.35
N ALA A 110 -2.44 2.64 -10.03
CA ALA A 110 -1.70 3.53 -10.92
C ALA A 110 -1.38 2.89 -12.28
N ASP A 111 -0.99 1.60 -12.29
CA ASP A 111 -0.71 0.86 -13.53
C ASP A 111 -1.96 0.73 -14.41
N THR A 112 -3.14 0.52 -13.80
CA THR A 112 -4.42 0.46 -14.53
C THR A 112 -4.78 1.81 -15.15
N VAL A 113 -4.67 2.89 -14.37
CA VAL A 113 -5.01 4.25 -14.85
C VAL A 113 -4.15 4.65 -16.03
N THR A 114 -2.85 4.45 -15.93
CA THR A 114 -1.91 4.88 -16.97
C THR A 114 -1.86 3.97 -18.19
N SER A 115 -2.19 2.68 -18.06
CA SER A 115 -2.16 1.74 -19.19
C SER A 115 -3.51 1.60 -19.91
N LEU A 116 -4.62 1.53 -19.16
CA LEU A 116 -5.94 1.26 -19.75
C LEU A 116 -6.76 2.53 -20.01
N TRP A 117 -6.46 3.63 -19.31
CA TRP A 117 -7.26 4.85 -19.37
C TRP A 117 -6.47 6.06 -19.87
N SER A 118 -5.27 5.82 -20.44
CA SER A 118 -4.34 6.85 -20.93
C SER A 118 -4.98 7.88 -21.88
N ASP A 119 -5.95 7.47 -22.69
CA ASP A 119 -6.63 8.34 -23.66
C ASP A 119 -7.60 9.33 -23.01
N TYR A 120 -7.89 9.19 -21.73
CA TYR A 120 -8.91 9.97 -21.01
C TYR A 120 -8.32 10.88 -19.93
N ILE A 121 -7.01 10.87 -19.71
CA ILE A 121 -6.36 11.55 -18.57
C ILE A 121 -5.53 12.76 -18.99
N MET A 122 -5.50 13.77 -18.12
CA MET A 122 -4.78 15.03 -18.29
C MET A 122 -3.32 14.92 -17.87
N ASP A 123 -2.43 15.67 -18.53
CA ASP A 123 -1.04 15.87 -18.09
C ASP A 123 -1.02 16.76 -16.83
N LEU A 124 -0.67 16.18 -15.70
CA LEU A 124 -0.61 16.84 -14.40
C LEU A 124 0.77 17.43 -14.08
N THR A 125 1.76 17.27 -14.96
CA THR A 125 3.15 17.72 -14.74
C THR A 125 3.24 19.19 -14.28
N PRO A 126 2.47 20.14 -14.83
CA PRO A 126 2.52 21.54 -14.36
C PRO A 126 2.12 21.69 -12.89
N PHE A 127 1.09 21.00 -12.44
CA PHE A 127 0.59 21.08 -11.06
C PHE A 127 1.61 20.57 -10.03
N TYR A 128 2.48 19.63 -10.41
CA TYR A 128 3.54 19.14 -9.52
C TYR A 128 4.58 20.19 -9.17
N GLN A 129 4.74 21.23 -10.01
CA GLN A 129 5.70 22.31 -9.82
C GLN A 129 5.13 23.48 -9.00
N GLU A 130 3.85 23.42 -8.65
CA GLU A 130 3.20 24.46 -7.85
C GLU A 130 3.43 24.25 -6.36
N VAL A 131 3.40 25.35 -5.60
CA VAL A 131 3.45 25.38 -4.13
C VAL A 131 2.03 25.48 -3.61
N TYR A 132 1.69 24.61 -2.69
CA TYR A 132 0.35 24.55 -2.09
C TYR A 132 0.41 24.93 -0.58
N PRO A 133 -0.70 25.36 0.02
CA PRO A 133 -0.72 25.76 1.44
C PRO A 133 -0.19 24.68 2.40
N THR A 134 -0.40 23.40 2.08
CA THR A 134 -0.01 22.26 2.92
C THR A 134 1.39 21.73 2.66
N THR A 135 2.10 22.24 1.64
CA THR A 135 3.44 21.75 1.26
C THR A 135 4.59 22.49 1.96
N ASN A 136 4.29 23.38 2.90
CA ASN A 136 5.30 24.12 3.68
C ASN A 136 6.30 24.91 2.83
N GLY A 137 5.85 25.54 1.74
CA GLY A 137 6.65 26.34 0.83
C GLY A 137 7.49 25.54 -0.19
N LYS A 138 7.33 24.23 -0.23
CA LYS A 138 7.90 23.36 -1.28
C LYS A 138 6.89 23.20 -2.41
N THR A 139 7.36 22.79 -3.59
CA THR A 139 6.45 22.29 -4.62
C THR A 139 5.80 20.99 -4.17
N PHE A 140 4.69 20.60 -4.81
CA PHE A 140 4.09 19.28 -4.52
C PHE A 140 5.08 18.14 -4.79
N GLU A 141 5.87 18.24 -5.86
CA GLU A 141 6.91 17.26 -6.17
C GLU A 141 7.95 17.12 -5.05
N GLU A 142 8.44 18.24 -4.50
CA GLU A 142 9.45 18.24 -3.43
C GLU A 142 8.91 17.75 -2.08
N SER A 143 7.60 17.85 -1.84
CA SER A 143 6.96 17.37 -0.62
C SER A 143 6.60 15.88 -0.70
N THR A 144 6.38 15.38 -1.90
CA THR A 144 6.00 13.98 -2.16
C THR A 144 7.21 13.06 -2.05
N MET A 145 6.98 11.84 -1.60
CA MET A 145 8.01 10.80 -1.50
C MET A 145 8.64 10.52 -2.88
N PRO A 146 9.98 10.63 -3.05
CA PRO A 146 10.64 10.57 -4.36
C PRO A 146 10.34 9.30 -5.17
N ALA A 147 10.19 8.14 -4.51
CA ALA A 147 9.89 6.88 -5.18
C ALA A 147 8.54 6.92 -5.93
N PHE A 148 7.55 7.65 -5.40
CA PHE A 148 6.22 7.74 -6.01
C PHE A 148 6.11 8.88 -7.03
N VAL A 149 6.93 9.92 -6.91
CA VAL A 149 7.16 10.88 -8.00
C VAL A 149 7.76 10.17 -9.20
N ALA A 150 8.83 9.39 -8.99
CA ALA A 150 9.48 8.60 -10.03
C ALA A 150 8.53 7.54 -10.63
N LEU A 151 7.63 6.96 -9.82
CA LEU A 151 6.58 6.06 -10.30
C LEU A 151 5.65 6.77 -11.29
N ALA A 152 5.12 7.95 -10.93
CA ALA A 152 4.22 8.72 -11.80
C ALA A 152 4.90 9.10 -13.12
N GLU A 153 6.18 9.52 -13.07
CA GLU A 153 6.98 9.88 -14.22
C GLU A 153 7.27 8.66 -15.12
N LYS A 154 7.65 7.52 -14.54
CA LYS A 154 7.90 6.28 -15.29
C LYS A 154 6.65 5.79 -16.00
N LEU A 155 5.50 5.75 -15.31
CA LEU A 155 4.24 5.32 -15.87
C LEU A 155 3.71 6.26 -16.96
N GLY A 156 4.10 7.52 -16.92
CA GLY A 156 3.73 8.54 -17.89
C GLY A 156 4.78 8.81 -18.99
N ASN A 157 5.82 7.96 -19.11
CA ASN A 157 6.90 8.14 -20.09
C ASN A 157 7.56 9.54 -20.03
N GLY A 158 7.90 10.00 -18.83
CA GLY A 158 8.53 11.29 -18.56
C GLY A 158 7.56 12.42 -18.26
N LYS A 159 6.26 12.16 -18.24
CA LYS A 159 5.20 13.07 -17.78
C LYS A 159 4.49 12.49 -16.58
N LYS A 160 3.70 13.28 -15.90
CA LYS A 160 2.93 12.85 -14.74
C LYS A 160 1.43 12.96 -15.05
N TYR A 161 0.77 11.84 -15.29
CA TYR A 161 -0.67 11.76 -15.60
C TYR A 161 -1.52 11.34 -14.40
N ILE A 162 -0.87 11.00 -13.30
CA ILE A 162 -1.53 10.64 -12.04
C ILE A 162 -0.91 11.41 -10.88
N LEU A 163 -1.71 11.67 -9.84
CA LEU A 163 -1.24 11.99 -8.50
C LEU A 163 -1.27 10.68 -7.72
N PRO A 164 -0.11 10.11 -7.31
CA PRO A 164 -0.08 8.92 -6.49
C PRO A 164 -0.62 9.20 -5.09
N TYR A 165 -1.39 8.28 -4.53
CA TYR A 165 -1.78 8.27 -3.13
C TYR A 165 -2.01 6.82 -2.66
N ALA A 166 -2.18 6.59 -1.37
CA ALA A 166 -2.23 5.24 -0.81
C ALA A 166 -1.12 4.32 -1.35
N PRO A 167 0.16 4.68 -1.14
CA PRO A 167 1.28 3.88 -1.59
C PRO A 167 1.25 2.46 -1.04
N GLN A 168 1.76 1.51 -1.82
CA GLN A 168 1.76 0.09 -1.47
C GLN A 168 2.97 -0.63 -2.04
N ALA A 169 3.43 -1.67 -1.33
CA ALA A 169 4.48 -2.57 -1.79
C ALA A 169 4.16 -4.01 -1.41
N LEU A 170 4.67 -4.97 -2.18
CA LEU A 170 4.56 -6.40 -1.88
C LEU A 170 5.83 -6.84 -1.15
N LEU A 171 5.68 -7.20 0.12
CA LEU A 171 6.76 -7.59 1.01
C LEU A 171 6.41 -8.88 1.75
N TRP A 172 7.41 -9.61 2.23
CA TRP A 172 7.19 -10.59 3.26
C TRP A 172 6.83 -9.88 4.56
N ASN A 173 5.62 -10.12 5.05
CA ASN A 173 5.19 -9.72 6.38
C ASN A 173 5.43 -10.87 7.33
N TYR A 174 5.97 -10.60 8.53
CA TYR A 174 6.28 -11.64 9.49
C TYR A 174 5.95 -11.26 10.93
N ASN A 175 5.71 -12.26 11.76
CA ASN A 175 5.55 -12.13 13.20
C ASN A 175 6.94 -12.13 13.87
N ARG A 176 7.36 -11.00 14.44
CA ARG A 176 8.67 -10.84 15.10
C ARG A 176 8.83 -11.77 16.30
N ASP A 177 7.75 -12.05 17.05
CA ASP A 177 7.81 -12.91 18.22
C ASP A 177 8.15 -14.36 17.84
N ILE A 178 7.66 -14.84 16.69
CA ILE A 178 8.01 -16.17 16.16
C ILE A 178 9.47 -16.19 15.71
N PHE A 179 9.94 -15.15 15.00
CA PHE A 179 11.34 -15.05 14.59
C PHE A 179 12.28 -15.10 15.79
N GLU A 180 12.00 -14.35 16.86
CA GLU A 180 12.78 -14.37 18.10
C GLU A 180 12.77 -15.75 18.74
N LYS A 181 11.60 -16.41 18.88
CA LYS A 181 11.46 -17.75 19.45
C LYS A 181 12.20 -18.83 18.63
N ALA A 182 12.26 -18.64 17.30
CA ALA A 182 12.98 -19.52 16.38
C ALA A 182 14.50 -19.22 16.30
N GLY A 183 14.98 -18.19 17.01
CA GLY A 183 16.37 -17.79 16.98
C GLY A 183 16.80 -17.13 15.65
N VAL A 184 15.85 -16.58 14.90
CA VAL A 184 16.12 -15.80 13.68
C VAL A 184 16.44 -14.37 14.08
N THR A 185 17.70 -13.97 13.93
CA THR A 185 18.21 -12.68 14.40
C THR A 185 18.11 -11.56 13.36
N ALA A 186 17.94 -11.90 12.10
CA ALA A 186 17.74 -10.94 10.98
C ALA A 186 16.88 -11.58 9.89
N PRO A 187 16.12 -10.77 9.14
CA PRO A 187 15.41 -11.23 7.95
C PRO A 187 16.36 -11.81 6.89
N PRO A 188 15.93 -12.81 6.12
CA PRO A 188 16.75 -13.42 5.08
C PRO A 188 16.88 -12.52 3.84
N GLU A 189 18.12 -12.36 3.34
CA GLU A 189 18.40 -11.55 2.15
C GLU A 189 18.56 -12.41 0.87
N THR A 190 18.82 -13.70 1.02
CA THR A 190 18.98 -14.65 -0.09
C THR A 190 18.00 -15.81 0.04
N TRP A 191 17.69 -16.47 -1.08
CA TRP A 191 16.81 -17.65 -1.07
C TRP A 191 17.32 -18.78 -0.18
N GLU A 192 18.62 -19.00 -0.15
CA GLU A 192 19.25 -19.99 0.75
C GLU A 192 19.00 -19.62 2.23
N ALA A 193 19.23 -18.38 2.60
CA ALA A 193 18.95 -17.87 3.95
C ALA A 193 17.45 -17.93 4.29
N PHE A 194 16.57 -17.76 3.29
CA PHE A 194 15.13 -17.91 3.46
C PHE A 194 14.75 -19.36 3.79
N LEU A 195 15.32 -20.33 3.08
CA LEU A 195 15.12 -21.76 3.38
C LEU A 195 15.64 -22.12 4.77
N ASP A 196 16.81 -21.62 5.18
CA ASP A 196 17.35 -21.79 6.55
C ASP A 196 16.43 -21.16 7.60
N THR A 197 15.88 -19.99 7.32
CA THR A 197 14.88 -19.33 8.18
C THR A 197 13.63 -20.19 8.35
N CYS A 198 13.09 -20.72 7.25
CA CYS A 198 11.94 -21.62 7.29
C CYS A 198 12.24 -22.89 8.14
N GLU A 199 13.43 -23.48 7.99
CA GLU A 199 13.83 -24.64 8.78
C GLU A 199 13.92 -24.32 10.28
N LYS A 200 14.52 -23.20 10.66
CA LYS A 200 14.58 -22.74 12.06
C LYS A 200 13.18 -22.53 12.66
N ILE A 201 12.28 -21.88 11.91
CA ILE A 201 10.92 -21.64 12.35
C ILE A 201 10.17 -22.97 12.55
N LYS A 202 10.30 -23.90 11.60
CA LYS A 202 9.70 -25.24 11.69
C LYS A 202 10.26 -26.04 12.87
N ALA A 203 11.58 -26.02 13.06
CA ALA A 203 12.25 -26.71 14.19
C ALA A 203 11.81 -26.14 15.55
N ALA A 204 11.45 -24.85 15.62
CA ALA A 204 10.88 -24.22 16.81
C ALA A 204 9.39 -24.55 17.05
N GLY A 205 8.77 -25.35 16.16
CA GLY A 205 7.39 -25.80 16.28
C GLY A 205 6.34 -24.86 15.67
N PHE A 206 6.78 -23.90 14.85
CA PHE A 206 5.90 -22.96 14.15
C PHE A 206 5.77 -23.32 12.68
N THR A 207 4.73 -22.80 12.03
CA THR A 207 4.53 -22.89 10.58
C THR A 207 5.26 -21.74 9.89
N PRO A 208 6.21 -22.02 8.97
CA PRO A 208 6.96 -20.95 8.30
C PRO A 208 6.10 -20.01 7.46
N ILE A 209 5.24 -20.55 6.59
CA ILE A 209 4.58 -19.79 5.51
C ILE A 209 3.09 -20.10 5.47
N THR A 210 2.28 -19.06 5.27
CA THR A 210 0.90 -19.20 4.78
C THR A 210 0.71 -18.50 3.45
N THR A 211 -0.32 -18.88 2.73
CA THR A 211 -0.87 -18.20 1.55
C THR A 211 -2.31 -18.66 1.32
N ASP A 212 -2.98 -18.09 0.32
CA ASP A 212 -4.32 -18.46 -0.10
C ASP A 212 -4.44 -18.44 -1.64
N ASP A 213 -5.63 -18.71 -2.14
CA ASP A 213 -5.90 -18.75 -3.58
C ASP A 213 -5.64 -17.43 -4.30
N ALA A 214 -5.76 -16.30 -3.62
CA ALA A 214 -5.48 -15.00 -4.21
C ALA A 214 -3.97 -14.69 -4.29
N TYR A 215 -3.17 -15.09 -3.28
CA TYR A 215 -1.77 -14.66 -3.15
C TYR A 215 -0.72 -15.75 -3.43
N ALA A 216 -1.10 -17.03 -3.55
CA ALA A 216 -0.17 -18.14 -3.79
C ALA A 216 0.75 -17.93 -5.01
N VAL A 217 0.22 -17.31 -6.07
CA VAL A 217 0.96 -17.01 -7.28
C VAL A 217 2.12 -16.01 -7.08
N ASN A 218 2.07 -15.20 -6.04
CA ASN A 218 3.02 -14.10 -5.86
C ASN A 218 4.44 -14.59 -5.55
N ILE A 219 4.60 -15.70 -4.81
CA ILE A 219 5.94 -16.25 -4.52
C ILE A 219 6.60 -16.72 -5.83
N TYR A 220 5.86 -17.43 -6.68
CA TYR A 220 6.32 -17.87 -7.99
C TYR A 220 6.66 -16.70 -8.92
N GLY A 221 5.73 -15.72 -9.00
CA GLY A 221 5.92 -14.53 -9.82
C GLY A 221 7.12 -13.70 -9.38
N TYR A 222 7.31 -13.54 -8.06
CA TYR A 222 8.44 -12.78 -7.55
C TYR A 222 9.78 -13.50 -7.78
N TYR A 223 9.80 -14.84 -7.62
CA TYR A 223 10.98 -15.64 -7.92
C TYR A 223 11.41 -15.47 -9.40
N LEU A 224 10.44 -15.58 -10.32
CA LEU A 224 10.68 -15.35 -11.75
C LEU A 224 11.14 -13.92 -12.06
N ALA A 225 10.52 -12.92 -11.44
CA ALA A 225 10.91 -11.52 -11.60
C ALA A 225 12.35 -11.28 -11.14
N LYS A 226 12.76 -11.86 -10.00
CA LYS A 226 14.15 -11.81 -9.53
C LYS A 226 15.10 -12.54 -10.50
N LEU A 227 14.67 -13.65 -11.06
CA LEU A 227 15.51 -14.49 -11.93
C LEU A 227 15.70 -13.91 -13.34
N LYS A 228 14.67 -13.27 -13.91
CA LYS A 228 14.64 -12.85 -15.32
C LYS A 228 14.32 -11.37 -15.54
N GLY A 229 13.92 -10.62 -14.50
CA GLY A 229 13.33 -9.30 -14.59
C GLY A 229 11.81 -9.32 -14.76
N ASP A 230 11.14 -8.29 -14.27
CA ASP A 230 9.65 -8.24 -14.29
C ASP A 230 9.09 -7.92 -15.67
N ASP A 231 9.84 -7.22 -16.54
CA ASP A 231 9.46 -7.00 -17.94
C ASP A 231 9.45 -8.31 -18.73
N TRP A 232 10.43 -9.19 -18.50
CA TRP A 232 10.42 -10.52 -19.09
C TRP A 232 9.21 -11.35 -18.61
N LEU A 233 8.86 -11.23 -17.33
CA LEU A 233 7.67 -11.89 -16.77
C LEU A 233 6.39 -11.34 -17.39
N PHE A 234 6.34 -10.04 -17.69
CA PHE A 234 5.23 -9.44 -18.43
C PHE A 234 5.09 -10.03 -19.83
N GLU A 235 6.21 -10.21 -20.54
CA GLU A 235 6.22 -10.88 -21.86
C GLU A 235 5.74 -12.33 -21.75
N LEU A 236 6.20 -13.08 -20.73
CA LEU A 236 5.80 -14.47 -20.50
C LEU A 236 4.29 -14.62 -20.36
N VAL A 237 3.65 -13.82 -19.50
CA VAL A 237 2.20 -13.97 -19.25
C VAL A 237 1.35 -13.48 -20.43
N ASN A 238 1.91 -12.69 -21.33
CA ASN A 238 1.26 -12.19 -22.53
C ASN A 238 1.67 -12.97 -23.81
N ASP A 239 2.54 -13.97 -23.70
CA ASP A 239 2.91 -14.81 -24.84
C ASP A 239 1.76 -15.76 -25.24
N SER A 240 0.98 -15.35 -26.24
CA SER A 240 -0.12 -16.15 -26.78
C SER A 240 0.34 -17.47 -27.42
N THR A 241 1.64 -17.58 -27.76
CA THR A 241 2.22 -18.82 -28.34
C THR A 241 2.60 -19.86 -27.30
N LYS A 242 2.64 -19.46 -26.00
CA LYS A 242 3.06 -20.28 -24.86
C LYS A 242 4.51 -20.78 -24.92
N ARG A 243 5.32 -20.33 -25.91
CA ARG A 243 6.69 -20.79 -26.09
C ARG A 243 7.65 -20.32 -25.00
N MET A 244 7.37 -19.15 -24.41
CA MET A 244 8.20 -18.66 -23.32
C MET A 244 8.16 -19.56 -22.08
N TRP A 245 7.12 -20.39 -21.92
CA TRP A 245 7.07 -21.41 -20.87
C TRP A 245 8.07 -22.56 -21.06
N ASP A 246 8.77 -22.63 -22.23
CA ASP A 246 9.90 -23.54 -22.45
C ASP A 246 11.21 -23.03 -21.82
N ASP A 247 11.28 -21.75 -21.37
CA ASP A 247 12.47 -21.23 -20.71
C ASP A 247 12.74 -22.00 -19.40
N PRO A 248 13.97 -22.48 -19.18
CA PRO A 248 14.35 -23.21 -17.97
C PRO A 248 14.03 -22.49 -16.66
N ALA A 249 14.00 -21.16 -16.67
CA ALA A 249 13.67 -20.35 -15.51
C ALA A 249 12.25 -20.65 -14.95
N CYS A 250 11.28 -20.95 -15.84
CA CYS A 250 9.93 -21.31 -15.42
C CYS A 250 9.93 -22.58 -14.56
N LEU A 251 10.67 -23.60 -15.00
CA LEU A 251 10.80 -24.85 -14.25
C LEU A 251 11.63 -24.66 -12.96
N GLU A 252 12.70 -23.86 -13.01
CA GLU A 252 13.51 -23.55 -11.84
C GLU A 252 12.66 -22.90 -10.74
N ALA A 253 11.88 -21.87 -11.09
CA ALA A 253 10.96 -21.23 -10.15
C ALA A 253 9.90 -22.20 -9.61
N ALA A 254 9.33 -23.06 -10.47
CA ALA A 254 8.35 -24.07 -10.03
C ALA A 254 8.97 -25.06 -9.04
N LYS A 255 10.20 -25.50 -9.26
CA LYS A 255 10.94 -26.36 -8.34
C LYS A 255 11.22 -25.69 -7.02
N ALA A 256 11.53 -24.40 -7.01
CA ALA A 256 11.72 -23.65 -5.78
C ALA A 256 10.44 -23.60 -4.93
N ILE A 257 9.26 -23.45 -5.57
CA ILE A 257 7.97 -23.49 -4.87
C ILE A 257 7.63 -24.91 -4.39
N GLN A 258 7.89 -25.91 -5.22
CA GLN A 258 7.72 -27.31 -4.83
C GLN A 258 8.62 -27.68 -3.63
N GLU A 259 9.87 -27.22 -3.57
CA GLU A 259 10.77 -27.45 -2.45
C GLU A 259 10.20 -26.95 -1.12
N LEU A 260 9.55 -25.76 -1.11
CA LEU A 260 8.88 -25.25 0.08
C LEU A 260 7.77 -26.20 0.55
N ALA A 261 7.01 -26.76 -0.39
CA ALA A 261 5.94 -27.71 -0.10
C ALA A 261 6.48 -29.06 0.39
N ASP A 262 7.46 -29.63 -0.31
CA ASP A 262 8.07 -30.92 0.02
C ASP A 262 8.74 -30.89 1.41
N LYS A 263 9.32 -29.76 1.78
CA LYS A 263 9.89 -29.52 3.12
C LYS A 263 8.83 -29.25 4.18
N GLY A 264 7.55 -29.13 3.80
CA GLY A 264 6.43 -28.89 4.72
C GLY A 264 6.54 -27.53 5.41
N TYR A 265 6.89 -26.47 4.67
CA TYR A 265 6.98 -25.10 5.18
C TYR A 265 5.65 -24.36 5.07
N TYR A 266 4.73 -24.80 4.23
CA TYR A 266 3.41 -24.21 4.13
C TYR A 266 2.45 -24.70 5.23
N ALA A 267 1.47 -23.85 5.58
CA ALA A 267 0.36 -24.23 6.43
C ALA A 267 -0.42 -25.42 5.82
N ALA A 268 -0.88 -26.33 6.66
CA ALA A 268 -1.49 -27.59 6.22
C ALA A 268 -2.75 -27.41 5.36
N ASN A 269 -3.47 -26.30 5.57
CA ASN A 269 -4.72 -25.97 4.86
C ASN A 269 -4.52 -25.05 3.64
N VAL A 270 -3.27 -24.73 3.28
CA VAL A 270 -2.96 -23.72 2.24
C VAL A 270 -3.67 -23.97 0.92
N ALA A 271 -3.82 -25.24 0.51
CA ALA A 271 -4.49 -25.60 -0.74
C ALA A 271 -5.99 -25.31 -0.76
N SER A 272 -6.64 -25.24 0.40
CA SER A 272 -8.06 -24.94 0.56
C SER A 272 -8.34 -23.54 1.06
N ASN A 273 -7.29 -22.80 1.45
CA ASN A 273 -7.42 -21.46 1.98
C ASN A 273 -7.93 -20.49 0.93
N LYS A 274 -8.97 -19.75 1.30
CA LYS A 274 -9.57 -18.69 0.49
C LYS A 274 -9.27 -17.33 1.10
N PHE A 275 -8.96 -16.36 0.26
CA PHE A 275 -8.87 -14.98 0.73
C PHE A 275 -10.18 -14.58 1.43
N PRO A 276 -10.16 -13.95 2.63
CA PRO A 276 -9.00 -13.48 3.39
C PRO A 276 -8.52 -14.41 4.52
N SER A 277 -8.83 -15.72 4.51
CA SER A 277 -8.59 -16.62 5.65
C SER A 277 -7.12 -16.70 6.07
N ALA A 278 -6.18 -16.77 5.13
CA ALA A 278 -4.75 -16.89 5.45
C ALA A 278 -4.21 -15.74 6.29
N GLN A 279 -4.64 -14.50 6.01
CA GLN A 279 -4.20 -13.33 6.77
C GLN A 279 -4.79 -13.31 8.17
N GLN A 280 -6.04 -13.77 8.34
CA GLN A 280 -6.69 -13.88 9.64
C GLN A 280 -6.01 -14.96 10.51
N GLU A 281 -5.70 -16.13 9.93
CA GLU A 281 -5.00 -17.21 10.63
C GLU A 281 -3.64 -16.76 11.16
N MET A 282 -2.89 -15.96 10.39
CA MET A 282 -1.58 -15.46 10.81
C MET A 282 -1.63 -14.68 12.12
N VAL A 283 -2.67 -13.88 12.34
CA VAL A 283 -2.78 -12.99 13.51
C VAL A 283 -3.62 -13.56 14.65
N ILE A 284 -4.55 -14.49 14.37
CA ILE A 284 -5.40 -15.10 15.39
C ILE A 284 -4.65 -16.15 16.18
N ASP A 285 -4.08 -17.14 15.49
CA ASP A 285 -3.47 -18.28 16.13
C ASP A 285 -2.01 -18.02 16.52
N GLU A 286 -1.37 -17.06 15.86
CA GLU A 286 0.05 -16.71 16.03
C GLU A 286 0.99 -17.94 15.98
N GLN A 287 0.65 -18.91 15.12
CA GLN A 287 1.47 -20.09 14.86
C GLN A 287 2.16 -20.01 13.50
N ILE A 288 1.79 -19.02 12.67
CA ILE A 288 2.30 -18.83 11.32
C ILE A 288 3.25 -17.65 11.31
N ALA A 289 4.45 -17.86 10.80
CA ALA A 289 5.52 -16.87 10.86
C ALA A 289 5.45 -15.81 9.76
N MET A 290 5.18 -16.21 8.51
CA MET A 290 5.36 -15.33 7.33
C MET A 290 4.23 -15.44 6.32
N TYR A 291 3.93 -14.29 5.66
CA TYR A 291 3.01 -14.21 4.54
C TYR A 291 3.50 -13.17 3.52
N LEU A 292 3.70 -13.58 2.26
CA LEU A 292 4.02 -12.64 1.17
C LEU A 292 2.76 -11.91 0.76
N ASN A 293 2.60 -10.69 1.26
CA ASN A 293 1.42 -9.87 1.04
C ASN A 293 1.82 -8.38 0.99
N GLY A 294 0.88 -7.49 0.73
CA GLY A 294 1.15 -6.07 0.64
C GLY A 294 1.26 -5.38 2.00
N THR A 295 1.74 -4.15 1.95
CA THR A 295 1.80 -3.23 3.11
C THR A 295 0.41 -2.88 3.65
N TRP A 296 -0.66 -3.27 2.99
CA TRP A 296 -2.05 -3.16 3.47
C TRP A 296 -2.45 -4.24 4.48
N LEU A 297 -1.69 -5.34 4.61
CA LEU A 297 -2.02 -6.46 5.49
C LEU A 297 -2.29 -6.06 6.95
N PRO A 298 -1.47 -5.21 7.60
CA PRO A 298 -1.75 -4.79 8.97
C PRO A 298 -3.11 -4.09 9.12
N ASN A 299 -3.54 -3.30 8.13
CA ASN A 299 -4.86 -2.66 8.15
C ASN A 299 -6.00 -3.67 7.99
N GLU A 300 -5.87 -4.62 7.06
CA GLU A 300 -6.93 -5.61 6.77
C GLU A 300 -7.21 -6.53 7.96
N VAL A 301 -6.25 -6.71 8.88
CA VAL A 301 -6.39 -7.58 10.05
C VAL A 301 -6.38 -6.83 11.38
N LYS A 302 -6.41 -5.50 11.38
CA LYS A 302 -6.27 -4.68 12.60
C LYS A 302 -7.30 -4.98 13.68
N ASP A 303 -8.53 -5.31 13.29
CA ASP A 303 -9.62 -5.62 14.22
C ASP A 303 -9.53 -7.05 14.77
N THR A 304 -8.67 -7.88 14.22
CA THR A 304 -8.48 -9.29 14.59
C THR A 304 -7.15 -9.53 15.28
N ALA A 305 -6.11 -8.79 14.86
CA ALA A 305 -4.80 -8.85 15.48
C ALA A 305 -4.84 -8.29 16.91
N ARG A 306 -4.05 -8.87 17.82
CA ARG A 306 -3.86 -8.26 19.14
C ARG A 306 -3.20 -6.89 19.01
N GLU A 307 -3.51 -5.97 19.91
CA GLU A 307 -3.04 -4.58 19.88
C GLU A 307 -1.50 -4.46 19.84
N ASP A 308 -0.79 -5.36 20.50
CA ASP A 308 0.66 -5.40 20.59
C ASP A 308 1.30 -6.43 19.62
N PHE A 309 0.61 -6.79 18.52
CA PHE A 309 1.17 -7.67 17.50
C PHE A 309 2.40 -7.06 16.86
N ARG A 310 3.53 -7.73 16.92
CA ARG A 310 4.82 -7.20 16.47
C ARG A 310 5.08 -7.54 15.00
N TRP A 311 4.65 -6.64 14.12
CA TRP A 311 4.89 -6.72 12.70
C TRP A 311 6.37 -6.55 12.34
N GLY A 312 6.83 -7.30 11.34
CA GLY A 312 8.06 -7.07 10.62
C GLY A 312 7.85 -7.25 9.12
N GLN A 313 8.67 -6.58 8.31
CA GLN A 313 8.69 -6.74 6.86
C GLN A 313 10.11 -7.00 6.38
N PHE A 314 10.23 -7.74 5.26
CA PHE A 314 11.48 -7.83 4.51
C PHE A 314 11.20 -7.96 3.00
N ALA A 315 12.17 -7.52 2.21
CA ALA A 315 12.13 -7.61 0.75
C ALA A 315 12.15 -9.08 0.30
N PHE A 316 11.60 -9.37 -0.87
CA PHE A 316 11.76 -10.71 -1.43
C PHE A 316 13.25 -11.02 -1.61
N PRO A 317 13.73 -12.17 -1.11
CA PRO A 317 15.14 -12.53 -1.17
C PRO A 317 15.69 -12.59 -2.61
N THR A 318 16.98 -12.33 -2.76
CA THR A 318 17.67 -12.60 -4.04
C THR A 318 17.68 -14.09 -4.33
N VAL A 319 17.53 -14.46 -5.60
CA VAL A 319 17.53 -15.87 -6.03
C VAL A 319 18.86 -16.25 -6.68
N PRO A 320 19.28 -17.52 -6.65
CA PRO A 320 20.47 -17.97 -7.34
C PRO A 320 20.42 -17.60 -8.84
N ASN A 321 21.51 -17.07 -9.38
CA ASN A 321 21.62 -16.62 -10.76
C ASN A 321 20.60 -15.54 -11.19
N GLY A 322 19.95 -14.86 -10.24
CA GLY A 322 19.01 -13.79 -10.51
C GLY A 322 19.68 -12.59 -11.19
N VAL A 323 18.94 -11.95 -12.09
CA VAL A 323 19.40 -10.72 -12.75
C VAL A 323 19.21 -9.49 -11.87
N ASP A 324 18.28 -9.55 -10.90
CA ASP A 324 17.90 -8.45 -10.02
C ASP A 324 18.29 -8.73 -8.57
N GLY A 325 18.94 -7.77 -7.95
CA GLY A 325 19.38 -7.76 -6.57
C GLY A 325 18.29 -7.26 -5.58
N PRO A 326 18.71 -6.86 -4.35
CA PRO A 326 17.79 -6.35 -3.33
C PRO A 326 17.13 -5.01 -3.69
N GLU A 327 17.73 -4.25 -4.63
CA GLU A 327 17.24 -2.96 -5.12
C GLU A 327 16.01 -3.07 -6.03
N ALA A 328 15.56 -4.28 -6.37
CA ALA A 328 14.38 -4.51 -7.19
C ALA A 328 13.19 -4.97 -6.35
N GLY A 329 12.04 -4.36 -6.53
CA GLY A 329 10.85 -4.71 -5.76
C GLY A 329 9.52 -4.27 -6.38
N ALA A 330 8.47 -4.96 -5.96
CA ALA A 330 7.11 -4.68 -6.39
C ALA A 330 6.49 -3.58 -5.51
N TYR A 331 6.23 -2.43 -6.11
CA TYR A 331 5.51 -1.33 -5.46
C TYR A 331 4.67 -0.55 -6.45
N SER A 332 3.61 0.07 -5.97
CA SER A 332 2.71 0.91 -6.73
C SER A 332 1.96 1.86 -5.78
N SER A 333 0.94 2.53 -6.29
CA SER A 333 0.02 3.36 -5.52
C SER A 333 -1.37 3.26 -6.12
N THR A 334 -2.35 3.81 -5.46
CA THR A 334 -3.53 4.32 -6.14
C THR A 334 -3.11 5.58 -6.90
N GLY A 335 -3.53 5.73 -8.13
CA GLY A 335 -3.30 6.92 -8.95
C GLY A 335 -4.61 7.67 -9.15
N LEU A 336 -4.68 8.91 -8.67
CA LEU A 336 -5.73 9.82 -9.07
C LEU A 336 -5.39 10.40 -10.44
N ALA A 337 -6.34 10.38 -11.36
CA ALA A 337 -6.27 11.07 -12.64
C ALA A 337 -7.37 12.11 -12.74
N ILE A 338 -7.09 13.18 -13.49
CA ILE A 338 -8.07 14.19 -13.89
C ILE A 338 -8.43 13.92 -15.35
N ASN A 339 -9.72 13.97 -15.65
CA ASN A 339 -10.22 13.81 -17.01
C ASN A 339 -9.63 14.92 -17.92
N LYS A 340 -9.12 14.54 -19.08
CA LYS A 340 -8.52 15.49 -20.05
C LYS A 340 -9.48 16.58 -20.50
N ASP A 341 -10.80 16.30 -20.46
CA ASP A 341 -11.86 17.22 -20.89
C ASP A 341 -12.42 18.04 -19.70
N CYS A 342 -11.83 17.90 -18.48
CA CYS A 342 -12.18 18.71 -17.32
C CYS A 342 -11.81 20.18 -17.57
N ASP A 343 -12.68 21.12 -17.17
CA ASP A 343 -12.34 22.52 -17.26
C ASP A 343 -11.18 22.89 -16.31
N PRO A 344 -10.35 23.90 -16.68
CA PRO A 344 -9.13 24.20 -15.92
C PRO A 344 -9.35 24.58 -14.46
N GLU A 345 -10.42 25.29 -14.12
CA GLU A 345 -10.71 25.73 -12.75
C GLU A 345 -11.10 24.51 -11.88
N THR A 346 -11.97 23.65 -12.42
CA THR A 346 -12.35 22.39 -11.75
C THR A 346 -11.15 21.45 -11.61
N ALA A 347 -10.31 21.33 -12.65
CA ALA A 347 -9.09 20.52 -12.60
C ALA A 347 -8.14 21.00 -11.50
N LYS A 348 -7.97 22.32 -11.36
CA LYS A 348 -7.16 22.92 -10.30
C LYS A 348 -7.74 22.67 -8.92
N ALA A 349 -9.06 22.82 -8.75
CA ALA A 349 -9.72 22.51 -7.48
C ALA A 349 -9.58 21.03 -7.10
N ALA A 350 -9.74 20.12 -8.07
CA ALA A 350 -9.54 18.68 -7.87
C ALA A 350 -8.11 18.37 -7.45
N PHE A 351 -7.11 18.87 -8.17
CA PHE A 351 -5.69 18.62 -7.82
C PHE A 351 -5.34 19.20 -6.45
N SER A 352 -5.77 20.43 -6.15
CA SER A 352 -5.54 21.08 -4.86
C SER A 352 -6.15 20.30 -3.69
N PHE A 353 -7.35 19.73 -3.87
CA PHE A 353 -7.95 18.84 -2.87
C PHE A 353 -7.10 17.61 -2.63
N PHE A 354 -6.58 16.96 -3.68
CA PHE A 354 -5.74 15.79 -3.50
C PHE A 354 -4.37 16.12 -2.92
N VAL A 355 -3.80 17.28 -3.22
CA VAL A 355 -2.61 17.77 -2.49
C VAL A 355 -2.93 17.95 -1.00
N PHE A 356 -4.07 18.54 -0.67
CA PHE A 356 -4.53 18.70 0.70
C PHE A 356 -4.69 17.35 1.44
N LEU A 357 -5.19 16.33 0.75
CA LEU A 357 -5.33 14.97 1.27
C LEU A 357 -3.98 14.27 1.47
N THR A 358 -3.01 14.51 0.58
CA THR A 358 -1.76 13.75 0.49
C THR A 358 -0.54 14.47 1.05
N THR A 359 -0.74 15.61 1.75
CA THR A 359 0.32 16.36 2.40
C THR A 359 -0.12 16.81 3.81
N GLY A 360 0.86 16.99 4.70
CA GLY A 360 0.67 17.53 6.04
C GLY A 360 -0.30 16.71 6.91
N LYS A 361 -1.33 17.40 7.43
CA LYS A 361 -2.28 16.85 8.43
C LYS A 361 -3.06 15.64 7.89
N TRP A 362 -3.65 15.78 6.70
CA TRP A 362 -4.55 14.75 6.18
C TRP A 362 -3.83 13.51 5.67
N ASP A 363 -2.63 13.66 5.12
CA ASP A 363 -1.79 12.52 4.77
C ASP A 363 -1.38 11.72 6.02
N ARG A 364 -1.03 12.42 7.11
CA ARG A 364 -0.75 11.76 8.39
C ARG A 364 -1.97 11.02 8.94
N ILE A 365 -3.16 11.65 8.96
CA ILE A 365 -4.40 11.01 9.41
C ILE A 365 -4.71 9.79 8.52
N TYR A 366 -4.57 9.94 7.20
CA TYR A 366 -4.78 8.85 6.26
C TYR A 366 -3.84 7.67 6.57
N ALA A 367 -2.55 7.92 6.73
CA ALA A 367 -1.58 6.89 7.04
C ALA A 367 -1.86 6.19 8.38
N GLU A 368 -2.19 6.95 9.44
CA GLU A 368 -2.47 6.42 10.78
C GLU A 368 -3.75 5.56 10.81
N GLU A 369 -4.85 6.07 10.27
CA GLU A 369 -6.16 5.40 10.36
C GLU A 369 -6.31 4.23 9.38
N THR A 370 -5.65 4.30 8.22
CA THR A 370 -5.65 3.22 7.23
C THR A 370 -4.42 2.32 7.31
N GLN A 371 -3.51 2.56 8.27
CA GLN A 371 -2.24 1.82 8.42
C GLN A 371 -1.49 1.74 7.09
N SER A 372 -1.47 2.82 6.31
CA SER A 372 -0.83 2.90 5.01
C SER A 372 0.43 3.75 5.02
N ILE A 373 1.18 3.66 3.95
CA ILE A 373 2.38 4.48 3.72
C ILE A 373 1.94 5.93 3.50
N PRO A 374 2.52 6.94 4.18
CA PRO A 374 2.25 8.35 3.88
C PRO A 374 2.84 8.75 2.53
N MET A 375 2.22 9.72 1.87
CA MET A 375 2.76 10.32 0.64
C MET A 375 3.72 11.47 0.92
N ASP A 376 3.43 12.26 1.97
CA ASP A 376 4.30 13.34 2.41
C ASP A 376 5.56 12.78 3.06
N SER A 377 6.71 13.10 2.48
CA SER A 377 8.02 12.66 2.98
C SER A 377 8.35 13.17 4.40
N ALA A 378 7.60 14.13 4.93
CA ALA A 378 7.76 14.66 6.28
C ALA A 378 6.93 13.89 7.33
N ASN A 379 5.97 13.09 6.92
CA ASN A 379 5.12 12.34 7.84
C ASN A 379 5.75 11.00 8.27
N ALA A 380 5.57 10.64 9.53
CA ALA A 380 6.03 9.37 10.07
C ALA A 380 5.16 8.20 9.55
N TRP A 381 5.79 7.06 9.35
CA TRP A 381 5.11 5.84 8.97
C TRP A 381 4.45 5.16 10.18
N PRO A 382 3.34 4.43 10.00
CA PRO A 382 2.78 3.59 11.04
C PRO A 382 3.81 2.59 11.57
N ALA A 383 3.80 2.34 12.89
CA ALA A 383 4.73 1.42 13.52
C ALA A 383 4.67 -0.01 12.93
N SER A 384 3.50 -0.41 12.43
CA SER A 384 3.29 -1.67 11.72
C SER A 384 4.07 -1.78 10.41
N LEU A 385 4.55 -0.67 9.84
CA LEU A 385 5.29 -0.57 8.58
C LEU A 385 6.72 -0.04 8.74
N ALA A 386 7.27 -0.03 9.95
CA ALA A 386 8.59 0.54 10.26
C ALA A 386 9.77 -0.09 9.49
N ASP A 387 9.66 -1.33 9.02
CA ASP A 387 10.68 -1.94 8.15
C ASP A 387 10.44 -1.58 6.68
N ALA A 388 9.19 -1.51 6.24
CA ALA A 388 8.86 -1.06 4.88
C ALA A 388 9.39 0.36 4.60
N GLU A 389 9.38 1.25 5.62
CA GLU A 389 9.97 2.59 5.58
C GLU A 389 11.46 2.56 5.20
N LYS A 390 12.19 1.52 5.61
CA LYS A 390 13.63 1.37 5.31
C LYS A 390 13.88 0.66 3.98
N ILE A 391 12.95 -0.19 3.55
CA ILE A 391 13.09 -1.05 2.37
C ILE A 391 12.71 -0.29 1.10
N ILE A 392 11.51 0.30 1.07
CA ILE A 392 10.94 0.87 -0.16
C ILE A 392 11.83 1.97 -0.78
N PRO A 393 12.43 2.89 -0.01
CA PRO A 393 13.33 3.90 -0.57
C PRO A 393 14.60 3.33 -1.23
N THR A 394 14.95 2.07 -0.95
CA THR A 394 16.12 1.42 -1.58
C THR A 394 15.82 0.86 -2.97
N TYR A 395 14.55 0.79 -3.37
CA TYR A 395 14.17 0.25 -4.65
C TYR A 395 14.49 1.22 -5.79
N THR A 396 15.38 0.82 -6.67
CA THR A 396 15.71 1.52 -7.91
C THR A 396 15.18 0.81 -9.16
N THR A 397 14.88 -0.49 -9.04
CA THR A 397 14.22 -1.28 -10.07
C THR A 397 12.79 -1.60 -9.59
N ARG A 398 11.81 -1.10 -10.33
CA ARG A 398 10.40 -1.30 -10.01
C ARG A 398 9.83 -2.49 -10.75
N TYR A 399 9.17 -3.38 -10.01
CA TYR A 399 8.23 -4.38 -10.52
C TYR A 399 6.79 -3.84 -10.48
N TYR A 400 5.88 -4.40 -11.28
CA TYR A 400 4.46 -4.13 -11.16
C TYR A 400 3.96 -4.39 -9.74
N SER A 401 2.82 -3.83 -9.37
CA SER A 401 2.27 -3.79 -8.00
C SER A 401 2.37 -5.12 -7.22
N GLN A 402 2.14 -6.25 -7.88
CA GLN A 402 2.27 -7.61 -7.34
C GLN A 402 3.03 -8.51 -8.31
N THR A 403 4.06 -7.95 -8.97
CA THR A 403 4.80 -8.50 -10.12
C THR A 403 3.95 -8.65 -11.39
N ALA A 404 4.61 -8.78 -12.53
CA ALA A 404 3.94 -8.88 -13.82
C ALA A 404 3.13 -10.18 -14.00
N ILE A 405 3.30 -11.17 -13.11
CA ILE A 405 2.52 -12.41 -13.13
C ILE A 405 1.01 -12.17 -13.13
N ARG A 406 0.58 -11.02 -12.59
CA ARG A 406 -0.83 -10.65 -12.46
C ARG A 406 -1.35 -9.73 -13.58
N MET A 407 -0.51 -9.44 -14.58
CA MET A 407 -0.85 -8.44 -15.61
C MET A 407 -1.65 -9.03 -16.79
N ASN A 408 -2.02 -10.32 -16.73
CA ASN A 408 -2.92 -10.94 -17.71
C ASN A 408 -4.06 -11.66 -17.00
N ASN A 409 -5.27 -11.06 -17.07
CA ASN A 409 -6.46 -11.58 -16.38
C ASN A 409 -6.99 -12.91 -16.94
N ASP A 410 -6.64 -13.28 -18.17
CA ASP A 410 -7.07 -14.53 -18.79
C ASP A 410 -6.16 -15.69 -18.37
N VAL A 411 -4.87 -15.43 -18.19
CA VAL A 411 -3.86 -16.43 -17.83
C VAL A 411 -3.73 -16.59 -16.30
N LEU A 412 -3.92 -15.52 -15.54
CA LEU A 412 -3.76 -15.52 -14.08
C LEU A 412 -4.53 -16.66 -13.37
N PRO A 413 -5.82 -16.94 -13.64
CA PRO A 413 -6.54 -18.01 -12.94
C PRO A 413 -5.93 -19.40 -13.21
N VAL A 414 -5.36 -19.61 -14.39
CA VAL A 414 -4.69 -20.88 -14.76
C VAL A 414 -3.42 -21.04 -13.93
N ILE A 415 -2.60 -20.00 -13.86
CA ILE A 415 -1.37 -20.01 -13.06
C ILE A 415 -1.69 -20.20 -11.58
N GLN A 416 -2.68 -19.47 -11.04
CA GLN A 416 -3.11 -19.60 -9.64
C GLN A 416 -3.53 -21.02 -9.30
N SER A 417 -4.38 -21.64 -10.14
CA SER A 417 -4.80 -23.01 -9.94
C SER A 417 -3.62 -23.99 -10.01
N GLY A 418 -2.73 -23.81 -10.97
CA GLY A 418 -1.52 -24.62 -11.10
C GLY A 418 -0.59 -24.52 -9.91
N ILE A 419 -0.36 -23.32 -9.38
CA ILE A 419 0.46 -23.10 -8.18
C ILE A 419 -0.18 -23.72 -6.93
N ILE A 420 -1.50 -23.61 -6.75
CA ILE A 420 -2.20 -24.28 -5.64
C ILE A 420 -2.04 -25.81 -5.74
N ASN A 421 -2.17 -26.37 -6.93
CA ASN A 421 -1.96 -27.81 -7.15
C ASN A 421 -0.50 -28.23 -6.85
N LEU A 422 0.46 -27.40 -7.22
CA LEU A 422 1.88 -27.62 -6.93
C LEU A 422 2.16 -27.58 -5.42
N ILE A 423 1.67 -26.57 -4.71
CA ILE A 423 1.84 -26.42 -3.27
C ILE A 423 1.18 -27.57 -2.48
N SER A 424 0.02 -28.06 -2.97
CA SER A 424 -0.69 -29.18 -2.36
C SER A 424 -0.05 -30.54 -2.62
N GLY A 425 0.96 -30.61 -3.49
CA GLY A 425 1.55 -31.86 -3.97
C GLY A 425 0.66 -32.69 -4.91
N SER A 426 -0.40 -32.07 -5.45
CA SER A 426 -1.29 -32.72 -6.44
C SER A 426 -0.64 -32.90 -7.80
N ILE A 427 0.30 -32.02 -8.13
CA ILE A 427 1.17 -32.10 -9.32
C ILE A 427 2.60 -31.75 -8.93
N ASP A 428 3.57 -32.16 -9.73
CA ASP A 428 4.97 -31.73 -9.63
C ASP A 428 5.28 -30.53 -10.54
N ALA A 429 6.47 -29.98 -10.41
CA ALA A 429 6.92 -28.81 -11.16
C ALA A 429 6.93 -29.04 -12.67
N GLU A 430 7.32 -30.22 -13.13
CA GLU A 430 7.31 -30.60 -14.53
C GLU A 430 5.89 -30.63 -15.10
N THR A 431 4.95 -31.20 -14.36
CA THR A 431 3.53 -31.25 -14.74
C THR A 431 2.94 -29.84 -14.76
N PHE A 432 3.26 -28.99 -13.75
CA PHE A 432 2.83 -27.60 -13.76
C PHE A 432 3.26 -26.88 -15.05
N ILE A 433 4.54 -26.96 -15.42
CA ILE A 433 5.03 -26.34 -16.65
C ILE A 433 4.37 -26.93 -17.90
N ALA A 434 4.12 -28.25 -17.92
CA ALA A 434 3.43 -28.89 -19.04
C ALA A 434 1.97 -28.40 -19.19
N GLU A 435 1.30 -28.03 -18.07
CA GLU A 435 -0.03 -27.45 -18.09
C GLU A 435 -0.03 -26.00 -18.59
N MET A 436 0.97 -25.19 -18.24
CA MET A 436 1.09 -23.81 -18.71
C MET A 436 1.31 -23.71 -20.23
N LYS A 437 1.83 -24.76 -20.86
CA LYS A 437 2.04 -24.87 -22.33
C LYS A 437 0.78 -25.26 -23.13
N LYS A 438 -0.29 -25.63 -22.48
CA LYS A 438 -1.57 -25.97 -23.15
C LYS A 438 -2.39 -24.69 -23.39
#